data_0ea2978ba9f8639c83251c52ead92481
#
_entry.id   0ea2978ba9f8639c83251c52ead92481
#
_cell.length_a   1.000
_cell.length_b   1.000
_cell.length_c   1.000
_cell.angle_alpha   90.00
_cell.angle_beta   90.00
_cell.angle_gamma   90.00
#
_symmetry.space_group_name_H-M   'P 1'
#
loop_
_entity.id
_entity.type
_entity.pdbx_description
1 polymer ?
#
loop_
_entity_poly.entity_id
_entity_poly.type
_entity_poly.pdbx_seq_one_letter_code
_entity_poly.pdbx_strand_id
1 'polypeptide(L)'
;MINTIIFDFGDVFINLDKPAIKRELHQLGVTSISEDMLEIAKQYEKGVISTNDFVTSFRTKYPSISAAQFKNAWNSIILEFPEYRLEFLEHLSTSKRYKLILLSNTNALHIEQVIENMSLYRYERFKNCFDQFYLSHEIQLRKPDTSIYEFVLEENKLQASACIF
;
A
#
# COMPACT_ATOMS: atom_id res chain seq x y z
N MET A 1 8.37 2.30 27.99
CA MET A 1 6.94 1.88 27.89
C MET A 1 6.48 2.19 26.46
N ILE A 2 5.76 1.25 25.82
CA ILE A 2 5.23 1.44 24.46
C ILE A 2 4.10 2.48 24.51
N ASN A 3 4.20 3.49 23.66
CA ASN A 3 3.21 4.55 23.52
C ASN A 3 2.80 4.81 22.05
N THR A 4 3.44 4.13 21.09
CA THR A 4 3.20 4.28 19.67
C THR A 4 3.05 2.92 19.01
N ILE A 5 2.01 2.76 18.18
CA ILE A 5 1.80 1.58 17.36
C ILE A 5 1.89 2.00 15.90
N ILE A 6 2.79 1.34 15.16
CA ILE A 6 2.97 1.54 13.73
C ILE A 6 2.37 0.32 13.03
N PHE A 7 1.32 0.51 12.25
CA PHE A 7 0.63 -0.55 11.53
C PHE A 7 1.07 -0.65 10.08
N ASP A 8 1.19 -1.87 9.57
CA ASP A 8 1.11 -2.10 8.14
C ASP A 8 -0.36 -2.06 7.67
N PHE A 9 -0.59 -2.07 6.38
CA PHE A 9 -1.92 -2.04 5.77
C PHE A 9 -2.33 -3.42 5.23
N GLY A 10 -1.52 -3.96 4.32
CA GLY A 10 -1.77 -5.26 3.68
C GLY A 10 -1.71 -6.42 4.68
N ASP A 11 -2.66 -7.35 4.61
CA ASP A 11 -2.87 -8.49 5.51
C ASP A 11 -3.09 -8.11 6.99
N VAL A 12 -3.02 -6.81 7.33
CA VAL A 12 -3.40 -6.29 8.65
C VAL A 12 -4.83 -5.77 8.64
N PHE A 13 -5.12 -4.83 7.76
CA PHE A 13 -6.46 -4.24 7.62
C PHE A 13 -7.18 -4.73 6.37
N ILE A 14 -6.48 -4.86 5.25
CA ILE A 14 -7.02 -5.34 3.98
C ILE A 14 -6.47 -6.73 3.65
N ASN A 15 -7.32 -7.62 3.17
CA ASN A 15 -6.88 -8.93 2.69
C ASN A 15 -6.19 -8.79 1.32
N LEU A 16 -5.15 -9.60 1.09
CA LEU A 16 -4.41 -9.60 -0.16
C LEU A 16 -4.36 -11.01 -0.78
N ASP A 17 -4.61 -11.07 -2.10
CA ASP A 17 -4.30 -12.26 -2.91
C ASP A 17 -2.92 -12.07 -3.58
N LYS A 18 -1.85 -12.35 -2.84
CA LYS A 18 -0.47 -12.13 -3.32
C LYS A 18 -0.13 -12.81 -4.66
N PRO A 19 -0.63 -14.02 -5.00
CA PRO A 19 -0.41 -14.63 -6.30
C PRO A 19 -1.27 -14.03 -7.43
N ALA A 20 -2.29 -13.22 -7.13
CA ALA A 20 -3.27 -12.77 -8.12
C ALA A 20 -2.64 -12.04 -9.31
N ILE A 21 -1.76 -11.07 -9.08
CA ILE A 21 -1.13 -10.29 -10.15
C ILE A 21 -0.45 -11.24 -11.16
N LYS A 22 0.33 -12.20 -10.67
CA LYS A 22 1.02 -13.17 -11.53
C LYS A 22 0.04 -14.05 -12.30
N ARG A 23 -1.02 -14.49 -11.64
CA ARG A 23 -2.08 -15.32 -12.22
C ARG A 23 -2.82 -14.58 -13.34
N GLU A 24 -3.26 -13.35 -13.09
CA GLU A 24 -3.99 -12.54 -14.06
C GLU A 24 -3.10 -12.13 -15.25
N LEU A 25 -1.85 -11.74 -15.00
CA LEU A 25 -0.89 -11.46 -16.07
C LEU A 25 -0.61 -12.71 -16.93
N HIS A 26 -0.54 -13.89 -16.31
CA HIS A 26 -0.35 -15.14 -17.05
C HIS A 26 -1.54 -15.44 -17.98
N GLN A 27 -2.77 -15.18 -17.54
CA GLN A 27 -3.97 -15.31 -18.40
C GLN A 27 -3.94 -14.34 -19.60
N LEU A 28 -3.27 -13.20 -19.46
CA LEU A 28 -3.06 -12.23 -20.53
C LEU A 28 -1.83 -12.58 -21.44
N GLY A 29 -1.19 -13.74 -21.21
CA GLY A 29 -0.06 -14.22 -22.01
C GLY A 29 1.31 -13.81 -21.49
N VAL A 30 1.41 -13.17 -20.31
CA VAL A 30 2.69 -12.83 -19.66
C VAL A 30 3.20 -14.03 -18.87
N THR A 31 4.07 -14.82 -19.44
CA THR A 31 4.60 -16.05 -18.81
C THR A 31 5.67 -15.78 -17.75
N SER A 32 6.38 -14.66 -17.85
CA SER A 32 7.38 -14.24 -16.87
C SER A 32 7.45 -12.71 -16.79
N ILE A 33 7.71 -12.20 -15.59
CA ILE A 33 7.99 -10.79 -15.36
C ILE A 33 9.50 -10.63 -15.27
N SER A 34 10.07 -9.75 -16.09
CA SER A 34 11.51 -9.51 -16.14
C SER A 34 11.98 -8.65 -14.96
N GLU A 35 13.28 -8.70 -14.65
CA GLU A 35 13.87 -7.92 -13.56
C GLU A 35 13.70 -6.42 -13.73
N ASP A 36 13.81 -5.91 -14.97
CA ASP A 36 13.55 -4.50 -15.27
C ASP A 36 12.10 -4.09 -14.92
N MET A 37 11.11 -4.95 -15.18
CA MET A 37 9.72 -4.68 -14.80
C MET A 37 9.50 -4.73 -13.29
N LEU A 38 10.21 -5.59 -12.57
CA LEU A 38 10.17 -5.61 -11.10
C LEU A 38 10.78 -4.33 -10.53
N GLU A 39 11.85 -3.81 -11.13
CA GLU A 39 12.45 -2.56 -10.71
C GLU A 39 11.52 -1.35 -10.99
N ILE A 40 10.89 -1.32 -12.16
CA ILE A 40 9.86 -0.30 -12.49
C ILE A 40 8.70 -0.35 -11.49
N ALA A 41 8.25 -1.54 -11.10
CA ALA A 41 7.21 -1.69 -10.07
C ALA A 41 7.65 -1.12 -8.71
N LYS A 42 8.90 -1.35 -8.30
CA LYS A 42 9.45 -0.75 -7.07
C LYS A 42 9.54 0.78 -7.15
N GLN A 43 9.94 1.32 -8.31
CA GLN A 43 9.95 2.78 -8.53
C GLN A 43 8.54 3.36 -8.44
N TYR A 44 7.54 2.65 -8.95
CA TYR A 44 6.15 3.04 -8.83
C TYR A 44 5.65 2.97 -7.38
N GLU A 45 6.00 1.93 -6.62
CA GLU A 45 5.72 1.85 -5.17
C GLU A 45 6.41 2.97 -4.37
N LYS A 46 7.54 3.48 -4.84
CA LYS A 46 8.23 4.65 -4.25
C LYS A 46 7.66 5.99 -4.76
N GLY A 47 6.74 5.99 -5.71
CA GLY A 47 6.23 7.23 -6.31
C GLY A 47 7.28 8.02 -7.13
N VAL A 48 8.39 7.37 -7.52
CA VAL A 48 9.44 7.97 -8.36
C VAL A 48 8.97 8.14 -9.79
N ILE A 49 8.09 7.25 -10.24
CA ILE A 49 7.44 7.33 -11.55
C ILE A 49 5.94 7.47 -11.40
N SER A 50 5.30 8.14 -12.36
CA SER A 50 3.85 8.31 -12.37
C SER A 50 3.11 7.03 -12.75
N THR A 51 1.81 6.97 -12.44
CA THR A 51 0.92 5.88 -12.90
C THR A 51 0.94 5.74 -14.43
N ASN A 52 0.99 6.86 -15.16
CA ASN A 52 1.04 6.84 -16.62
C ASN A 52 2.34 6.23 -17.14
N ASP A 53 3.49 6.58 -16.53
CA ASP A 53 4.79 6.03 -16.91
C ASP A 53 4.87 4.54 -16.60
N PHE A 54 4.36 4.11 -15.44
CA PHE A 54 4.27 2.71 -15.06
C PHE A 54 3.45 1.89 -16.06
N VAL A 55 2.25 2.34 -16.39
CA VAL A 55 1.37 1.67 -17.36
C VAL A 55 1.98 1.68 -18.77
N THR A 56 2.61 2.79 -19.17
CA THR A 56 3.25 2.91 -20.49
C THR A 56 4.46 1.98 -20.60
N SER A 57 5.30 1.89 -19.57
CA SER A 57 6.45 0.97 -19.53
C SER A 57 6.01 -0.48 -19.69
N PHE A 58 4.94 -0.89 -19.00
CA PHE A 58 4.38 -2.23 -19.15
C PHE A 58 3.88 -2.48 -20.57
N ARG A 59 3.10 -1.55 -21.15
CA ARG A 59 2.52 -1.68 -22.48
C ARG A 59 3.56 -1.64 -23.61
N THR A 60 4.65 -0.95 -23.41
CA THR A 60 5.78 -0.97 -24.35
C THR A 60 6.34 -2.37 -24.50
N LYS A 61 6.41 -3.11 -23.40
CA LYS A 61 6.90 -4.49 -23.37
C LYS A 61 5.86 -5.53 -23.81
N TYR A 62 4.58 -5.25 -23.52
CA TYR A 62 3.44 -6.15 -23.80
C TYR A 62 2.35 -5.36 -24.59
N PRO A 63 2.59 -5.02 -25.86
CA PRO A 63 1.71 -4.11 -26.61
C PRO A 63 0.31 -4.67 -26.91
N SER A 64 0.14 -5.99 -26.83
CA SER A 64 -1.17 -6.65 -26.98
C SER A 64 -2.10 -6.46 -25.79
N ILE A 65 -1.56 -6.03 -24.63
CA ILE A 65 -2.33 -5.85 -23.40
C ILE A 65 -2.73 -4.37 -23.29
N SER A 66 -4.04 -4.12 -23.18
CA SER A 66 -4.53 -2.76 -22.98
C SER A 66 -4.20 -2.22 -21.58
N ALA A 67 -4.20 -0.89 -21.42
CA ALA A 67 -4.00 -0.26 -20.12
C ALA A 67 -5.03 -0.74 -19.06
N ALA A 68 -6.28 -0.92 -19.48
CA ALA A 68 -7.34 -1.41 -18.58
C ALA A 68 -7.08 -2.85 -18.11
N GLN A 69 -6.72 -3.73 -19.03
CA GLN A 69 -6.36 -5.12 -18.67
C GLN A 69 -5.19 -5.18 -17.71
N PHE A 70 -4.15 -4.39 -17.96
CA PHE A 70 -3.00 -4.32 -17.05
C PHE A 70 -3.38 -3.79 -15.67
N LYS A 71 -4.12 -2.67 -15.60
CA LYS A 71 -4.57 -2.10 -14.31
C LYS A 71 -5.43 -3.10 -13.52
N ASN A 72 -6.35 -3.80 -14.19
CA ASN A 72 -7.16 -4.83 -13.55
C ASN A 72 -6.31 -5.97 -13.00
N ALA A 73 -5.34 -6.47 -13.78
CA ALA A 73 -4.41 -7.49 -13.32
C ALA A 73 -3.53 -7.00 -12.16
N TRP A 74 -3.06 -5.75 -12.20
CA TRP A 74 -2.26 -5.13 -11.13
C TRP A 74 -3.06 -4.98 -9.84
N ASN A 75 -4.31 -4.55 -9.92
CA ASN A 75 -5.19 -4.33 -8.78
C ASN A 75 -5.81 -5.61 -8.21
N SER A 76 -5.69 -6.75 -8.91
CA SER A 76 -6.28 -8.03 -8.49
C SER A 76 -5.78 -8.55 -7.15
N ILE A 77 -4.66 -8.05 -6.66
CA ILE A 77 -4.13 -8.35 -5.32
C ILE A 77 -5.01 -7.80 -4.20
N ILE A 78 -5.78 -6.74 -4.48
CA ILE A 78 -6.58 -6.04 -3.46
C ILE A 78 -7.91 -6.77 -3.28
N LEU A 79 -8.11 -7.31 -2.09
CA LEU A 79 -9.35 -7.97 -1.69
C LEU A 79 -10.19 -7.07 -0.77
N GLU A 80 -11.06 -7.68 0.03
CA GLU A 80 -11.95 -6.96 0.94
C GLU A 80 -11.22 -6.38 2.16
N PHE A 81 -11.79 -5.32 2.70
CA PHE A 81 -11.45 -4.74 4.00
C PHE A 81 -12.55 -5.13 4.99
N PRO A 82 -12.33 -6.12 5.88
CA PRO A 82 -13.33 -6.58 6.83
C PRO A 82 -13.75 -5.48 7.83
N GLU A 83 -15.05 -5.31 8.05
CA GLU A 83 -15.57 -4.23 8.92
C GLU A 83 -15.05 -4.34 10.36
N TYR A 84 -14.93 -5.55 10.90
CA TYR A 84 -14.45 -5.75 12.29
C TYR A 84 -13.04 -5.18 12.53
N ARG A 85 -12.19 -5.08 11.47
CA ARG A 85 -10.85 -4.47 11.58
C ARG A 85 -10.94 -2.96 11.67
N LEU A 86 -11.89 -2.36 10.98
CA LEU A 86 -12.16 -0.93 11.08
C LEU A 86 -12.71 -0.59 12.46
N GLU A 87 -13.70 -1.33 12.93
CA GLU A 87 -14.29 -1.18 14.26
C GLU A 87 -13.24 -1.32 15.36
N PHE A 88 -12.35 -2.33 15.27
CA PHE A 88 -11.23 -2.49 16.19
C PHE A 88 -10.32 -1.24 16.21
N LEU A 89 -9.95 -0.73 15.03
CA LEU A 89 -9.09 0.44 14.90
C LEU A 89 -9.76 1.72 15.46
N GLU A 90 -11.05 1.89 15.20
CA GLU A 90 -11.84 3.01 15.75
C GLU A 90 -11.88 2.98 17.29
N HIS A 91 -12.10 1.80 17.87
CA HIS A 91 -12.04 1.64 19.33
C HIS A 91 -10.65 1.97 19.89
N LEU A 92 -9.60 1.49 19.22
CA LEU A 92 -8.23 1.77 19.63
C LEU A 92 -7.92 3.27 19.55
N SER A 93 -8.28 3.93 18.44
CA SER A 93 -8.11 5.35 18.22
C SER A 93 -8.88 6.21 19.26
N THR A 94 -10.12 5.82 19.57
CA THR A 94 -10.95 6.50 20.57
C THR A 94 -10.34 6.41 21.98
N SER A 95 -9.63 5.35 22.31
CA SER A 95 -8.99 5.16 23.62
C SER A 95 -7.92 6.19 23.94
N LYS A 96 -7.32 6.82 22.92
CA LYS A 96 -6.21 7.79 23.01
C LYS A 96 -5.00 7.33 23.84
N ARG A 97 -4.84 5.99 24.00
CA ARG A 97 -3.75 5.41 24.78
C ARG A 97 -2.42 5.36 24.03
N TYR A 98 -2.50 5.30 22.70
CA TYR A 98 -1.35 5.17 21.81
C TYR A 98 -1.43 6.19 20.69
N LYS A 99 -0.27 6.65 20.24
CA LYS A 99 -0.14 7.29 18.93
C LYS A 99 -0.25 6.20 17.86
N LEU A 100 -1.13 6.38 16.89
CA LEU A 100 -1.37 5.41 15.82
C LEU A 100 -0.79 5.93 14.51
N ILE A 101 0.07 5.14 13.89
CA ILE A 101 0.73 5.48 12.62
C ILE A 101 0.47 4.35 11.63
N LEU A 102 0.07 4.69 10.40
CA LEU A 102 0.10 3.76 9.29
C LEU A 102 1.42 3.92 8.51
N LEU A 103 2.06 2.80 8.17
CA LEU A 103 3.26 2.75 7.35
C LEU A 103 3.15 1.63 6.32
N SER A 104 2.76 1.94 5.10
CA SER A 104 2.44 0.96 4.06
C SER A 104 3.28 1.10 2.80
N ASN A 105 3.78 -0.03 2.29
CA ASN A 105 4.22 -0.13 0.90
C ASN A 105 2.99 -0.28 0.01
N THR A 106 2.72 0.71 -0.83
CA THR A 106 1.57 0.72 -1.73
C THR A 106 1.81 1.69 -2.89
N ASN A 107 0.81 1.87 -3.74
CA ASN A 107 0.88 2.77 -4.88
C ASN A 107 -0.51 3.37 -5.17
N ALA A 108 -0.55 4.39 -6.03
CA ALA A 108 -1.77 5.13 -6.32
C ALA A 108 -2.91 4.23 -6.86
N LEU A 109 -2.61 3.28 -7.79
CA LEU A 109 -3.62 2.36 -8.34
C LEU A 109 -4.23 1.47 -7.26
N HIS A 110 -3.42 0.96 -6.32
CA HIS A 110 -3.93 0.14 -5.23
C HIS A 110 -4.80 0.96 -4.27
N ILE A 111 -4.42 2.20 -3.95
CA ILE A 111 -5.26 3.07 -3.10
C ILE A 111 -6.57 3.43 -3.80
N GLU A 112 -6.55 3.74 -5.10
CA GLU A 112 -7.76 3.94 -5.89
C GLU A 112 -8.69 2.71 -5.80
N GLN A 113 -8.14 1.50 -5.99
CA GLN A 113 -8.89 0.25 -5.91
C GLN A 113 -9.46 -0.01 -4.50
N VAL A 114 -8.69 0.29 -3.45
CA VAL A 114 -9.17 0.20 -2.07
C VAL A 114 -10.38 1.11 -1.85
N ILE A 115 -10.30 2.36 -2.33
CA ILE A 115 -11.41 3.34 -2.20
C ILE A 115 -12.64 2.86 -2.99
N GLU A 116 -12.45 2.33 -4.20
CA GLU A 116 -13.55 1.74 -4.98
C GLU A 116 -14.23 0.57 -4.26
N ASN A 117 -13.43 -0.34 -3.67
CA ASN A 117 -13.95 -1.53 -3.01
C ASN A 117 -14.69 -1.21 -1.69
N MET A 118 -14.21 -0.24 -0.91
CA MET A 118 -14.76 0.02 0.43
C MET A 118 -15.60 1.29 0.55
N SER A 119 -15.69 2.11 -0.48
CA SER A 119 -16.21 3.47 -0.54
C SER A 119 -15.29 4.52 0.10
N LEU A 120 -15.36 5.75 -0.43
CA LEU A 120 -14.60 6.89 0.11
C LEU A 120 -14.94 7.16 1.59
N TYR A 121 -16.21 7.04 1.97
CA TYR A 121 -16.63 7.26 3.35
C TYR A 121 -15.94 6.30 4.34
N ARG A 122 -15.85 5.00 4.01
CA ARG A 122 -15.15 4.03 4.87
C ARG A 122 -13.64 4.26 4.87
N TYR A 123 -13.07 4.61 3.72
CA TYR A 123 -11.64 4.94 3.63
C TYR A 123 -11.29 6.14 4.52
N GLU A 124 -12.11 7.19 4.53
CA GLU A 124 -11.91 8.35 5.40
C GLU A 124 -12.07 7.99 6.89
N ARG A 125 -13.03 7.16 7.26
CA ARG A 125 -13.14 6.62 8.63
C ARG A 125 -11.83 5.92 9.04
N PHE A 126 -11.31 5.05 8.17
CA PHE A 126 -10.06 4.34 8.40
C PHE A 126 -8.88 5.32 8.56
N LYS A 127 -8.70 6.23 7.61
CA LYS A 127 -7.60 7.20 7.62
C LYS A 127 -7.63 8.10 8.87
N ASN A 128 -8.80 8.54 9.28
CA ASN A 128 -8.99 9.41 10.44
C ASN A 128 -8.71 8.74 11.81
N CYS A 129 -8.53 7.42 11.83
CA CYS A 129 -8.11 6.73 13.05
C CYS A 129 -6.62 6.93 13.38
N PHE A 130 -5.81 7.36 12.43
CA PHE A 130 -4.38 7.51 12.58
C PHE A 130 -3.97 8.96 12.86
N ASP A 131 -2.97 9.13 13.72
CA ASP A 131 -2.30 10.42 13.93
C ASP A 131 -1.38 10.78 12.76
N GLN A 132 -0.81 9.75 12.09
CA GLN A 132 0.00 9.89 10.88
C GLN A 132 -0.28 8.73 9.91
N PHE A 133 -0.27 9.03 8.62
CA PHE A 133 -0.64 8.10 7.57
C PHE A 133 0.37 8.17 6.42
N TYR A 134 1.32 7.22 6.41
CA TYR A 134 2.43 7.21 5.46
C TYR A 134 2.27 6.11 4.41
N LEU A 135 2.19 6.52 3.16
CA LEU A 135 2.16 5.64 2.00
C LEU A 135 3.48 5.78 1.23
N SER A 136 4.12 4.67 0.90
CA SER A 136 5.46 4.65 0.30
C SER A 136 5.59 5.55 -0.93
N HIS A 137 4.55 5.57 -1.79
CA HIS A 137 4.56 6.38 -3.02
C HIS A 137 4.35 7.88 -2.77
N GLU A 138 3.91 8.30 -1.59
CA GLU A 138 3.79 9.72 -1.22
C GLU A 138 5.08 10.23 -0.56
N ILE A 139 5.73 9.38 0.25
CA ILE A 139 6.96 9.76 0.98
C ILE A 139 8.24 9.36 0.26
N GLN A 140 8.15 8.69 -0.89
CA GLN A 140 9.26 8.21 -1.72
C GLN A 140 10.24 7.25 -1.02
N LEU A 141 9.77 6.57 0.02
CA LEU A 141 10.51 5.57 0.78
C LEU A 141 9.73 4.26 0.83
N ARG A 142 10.42 3.12 0.95
CA ARG A 142 9.75 1.82 1.04
C ARG A 142 10.41 0.87 2.04
N LYS A 143 9.64 0.04 2.68
CA LYS A 143 10.11 -1.11 3.46
C LYS A 143 10.73 -2.16 2.52
N PRO A 144 11.84 -2.83 2.89
CA PRO A 144 12.49 -2.85 4.20
C PRO A 144 13.67 -1.87 4.34
N ASP A 145 13.81 -0.86 3.47
CA ASP A 145 14.92 0.09 3.57
C ASP A 145 14.91 0.78 4.94
N THR A 146 16.05 0.88 5.62
CA THR A 146 16.17 1.48 6.97
C THR A 146 15.67 2.93 7.01
N SER A 147 15.89 3.67 5.92
CA SER A 147 15.51 5.07 5.79
C SER A 147 14.03 5.37 6.02
N ILE A 148 13.11 4.42 5.72
CA ILE A 148 11.68 4.64 5.95
C ILE A 148 11.33 4.62 7.44
N TYR A 149 12.00 3.77 8.21
CA TYR A 149 11.82 3.69 9.66
C TYR A 149 12.43 4.90 10.37
N GLU A 150 13.64 5.30 9.96
CA GLU A 150 14.31 6.52 10.45
C GLU A 150 13.42 7.74 10.18
N PHE A 151 12.91 7.89 8.96
CA PHE A 151 11.97 8.96 8.59
C PHE A 151 10.77 9.01 9.55
N VAL A 152 10.10 7.87 9.81
CA VAL A 152 8.93 7.84 10.71
C VAL A 152 9.31 8.26 12.13
N LEU A 153 10.46 7.79 12.64
CA LEU A 153 10.93 8.14 13.98
C LEU A 153 11.28 9.63 14.10
N GLU A 154 11.99 10.19 13.14
CA GLU A 154 12.42 11.59 13.11
C GLU A 154 11.22 12.55 12.96
N GLU A 155 10.36 12.33 11.94
CA GLU A 155 9.17 13.15 11.69
C GLU A 155 8.23 13.22 12.90
N ASN A 156 8.14 12.12 13.64
CA ASN A 156 7.28 12.01 14.79
C ASN A 156 7.96 12.24 16.13
N LYS A 157 9.28 12.52 16.15
CA LYS A 157 10.10 12.69 17.35
C LYS A 157 9.98 11.51 18.31
N LEU A 158 10.03 10.29 17.76
CA LEU A 158 9.83 9.04 18.50
C LEU A 158 11.16 8.36 18.82
N GLN A 159 11.16 7.62 19.92
CA GLN A 159 12.23 6.68 20.27
C GLN A 159 11.80 5.27 19.80
N ALA A 160 12.67 4.54 19.10
CA ALA A 160 12.35 3.19 18.63
C ALA A 160 11.90 2.26 19.77
N SER A 161 12.49 2.40 20.97
CA SER A 161 12.13 1.63 22.17
C SER A 161 10.73 1.89 22.72
N ALA A 162 10.06 2.96 22.25
CA ALA A 162 8.70 3.33 22.61
C ALA A 162 7.66 2.92 21.55
N CYS A 163 8.12 2.32 20.45
CA CYS A 163 7.27 1.91 19.31
C CYS A 163 7.13 0.39 19.23
N ILE A 164 6.01 -0.06 18.70
CA ILE A 164 5.79 -1.42 18.20
C ILE A 164 5.36 -1.35 16.74
N PHE A 165 5.93 -2.26 15.91
CA PHE A 165 5.60 -2.42 14.49
C PHE A 165 5.09 -3.83 14.24
#